data_8806f0f06b9eaef9cb68d5b1f66e72b2
#
_entry.id   8806f0f06b9eaef9cb68d5b1f66e72b2
#
_cell.length_a   1.000
_cell.length_b   1.000
_cell.length_c   1.000
_cell.angle_alpha   90.00
_cell.angle_beta   90.00
_cell.angle_gamma   90.00
#
_symmetry.space_group_name_H-M   'P 1'
#
loop_
_entity.id
_entity.type
_entity.pdbx_description
1 polymer ?
#
loop_
_entity_poly.entity_id
_entity_poly.type
_entity_poly.pdbx_seq_one_letter_code
_entity_poly.pdbx_strand_id
1 'polypeptide(L)'
;MPALVLRNSDSGVSCEIERGRGFVYVIEARTPGGLESLLDDVLEMPATQVAHGVGGMVSNINVLENIALPAIYFGLARSREFDSRVMEAFGACGVDGAQAEALCRLQPGELNPFEKRLAGFVRALLMQPDVLVYHRFLEGLSQAEMEQAVALDEIYRGRYPHGTSVHMMLSDLPSLQIPCQRRDVT
;
A
#
# COMPACT_ATOMS: atom_id res chain seq x y z
N MET A 1 8.54 15.88 -14.75
CA MET A 1 9.37 15.12 -13.80
C MET A 1 9.87 13.86 -14.50
N PRO A 2 11.07 13.36 -14.23
CA PRO A 2 11.54 12.15 -14.89
C PRO A 2 10.65 10.96 -14.54
N ALA A 3 10.34 10.15 -15.51
CA ALA A 3 9.68 8.88 -15.32
C ALA A 3 10.68 7.89 -14.71
N LEU A 4 10.23 7.00 -13.83
CA LEU A 4 11.03 5.87 -13.37
C LEU A 4 10.97 4.77 -14.42
N VAL A 5 12.12 4.28 -14.84
CA VAL A 5 12.22 3.11 -15.71
C VAL A 5 12.57 1.91 -14.85
N LEU A 6 11.57 1.05 -14.59
CA LEU A 6 11.80 -0.24 -13.95
C LEU A 6 12.42 -1.20 -14.98
N ARG A 7 13.47 -1.90 -14.60
CA ARG A 7 14.12 -2.91 -15.42
C ARG A 7 14.06 -4.25 -14.71
N ASN A 8 13.35 -5.21 -15.27
CA ASN A 8 13.45 -6.57 -14.80
C ASN A 8 14.76 -7.20 -15.34
N SER A 9 15.68 -7.51 -14.42
CA SER A 9 16.97 -8.13 -14.73
C SER A 9 16.83 -9.49 -15.40
N ASP A 10 15.73 -10.21 -15.14
CA ASP A 10 15.53 -11.59 -15.59
C ASP A 10 14.92 -11.68 -17.01
N SER A 11 14.15 -10.68 -17.42
CA SER A 11 13.43 -10.68 -18.70
C SER A 11 13.90 -9.59 -19.68
N GLY A 12 14.66 -8.61 -19.21
CA GLY A 12 15.08 -7.46 -20.00
C GLY A 12 13.94 -6.47 -20.36
N VAL A 13 12.75 -6.68 -19.83
CA VAL A 13 11.59 -5.81 -20.04
C VAL A 13 11.69 -4.59 -19.13
N SER A 14 11.43 -3.41 -19.67
CA SER A 14 11.37 -2.16 -18.93
C SER A 14 9.95 -1.62 -18.85
N CYS A 15 9.54 -1.16 -17.69
CA CYS A 15 8.28 -0.43 -17.45
C CYS A 15 8.60 1.00 -17.02
N GLU A 16 7.92 1.97 -17.60
CA GLU A 16 8.07 3.38 -17.25
C GLU A 16 6.92 3.84 -16.38
N ILE A 17 7.24 4.31 -15.17
CA ILE A 17 6.25 4.86 -14.22
C ILE A 17 6.34 6.38 -14.20
N GLU A 18 5.24 7.05 -14.54
CA GLU A 18 5.13 8.49 -14.47
C GLU A 18 4.50 8.92 -13.15
N ARG A 19 5.14 9.84 -12.43
CA ARG A 19 4.62 10.44 -11.20
C ARG A 19 3.75 11.65 -11.47
N GLY A 20 2.83 11.93 -10.54
CA GLY A 20 2.11 13.20 -10.51
C GLY A 20 1.01 13.34 -11.54
N ARG A 21 0.51 12.23 -12.10
CA ARG A 21 -0.55 12.22 -13.11
C ARG A 21 -1.79 11.42 -12.73
N GLY A 22 -1.85 10.89 -11.52
CA GLY A 22 -2.97 10.07 -11.06
C GLY A 22 -3.06 8.72 -11.77
N PHE A 23 -1.95 8.20 -12.28
CA PHE A 23 -1.93 6.92 -13.00
C PHE A 23 -1.96 5.73 -12.05
N VAL A 24 -2.55 4.64 -12.52
CA VAL A 24 -2.56 3.34 -11.85
C VAL A 24 -1.78 2.35 -12.72
N TYR A 25 -0.75 1.76 -12.14
CA TYR A 25 0.07 0.73 -12.78
C TYR A 25 -0.18 -0.62 -12.12
N VAL A 26 -0.22 -1.67 -12.94
CA VAL A 26 -0.16 -3.05 -12.46
C VAL A 26 1.11 -3.69 -12.98
N ILE A 27 1.94 -4.16 -12.07
CA ILE A 27 3.20 -4.83 -12.35
C ILE A 27 3.04 -6.28 -11.92
N GLU A 28 3.17 -7.19 -12.87
CA GLU A 28 3.12 -8.62 -12.61
C GLU A 28 4.51 -9.24 -12.78
N ALA A 29 4.92 -10.07 -11.85
CA ALA A 29 6.13 -10.86 -11.94
C ALA A 29 5.83 -12.35 -11.80
N ARG A 30 6.63 -13.20 -12.47
CA ARG A 30 6.48 -14.66 -12.39
C ARG A 30 7.06 -15.25 -11.13
N THR A 31 7.99 -14.55 -10.51
CA THR A 31 8.69 -15.04 -9.32
C THR A 31 8.67 -13.99 -8.20
N PRO A 32 8.62 -14.43 -6.93
CA PRO A 32 8.75 -13.51 -5.79
C PRO A 32 10.04 -12.67 -5.85
N GLY A 33 11.18 -13.28 -6.23
CA GLY A 33 12.46 -12.56 -6.31
C GLY A 33 12.47 -11.46 -7.38
N GLY A 34 11.83 -11.71 -8.54
CA GLY A 34 11.65 -10.68 -9.57
C GLY A 34 10.78 -9.52 -9.08
N LEU A 35 9.73 -9.83 -8.30
CA LEU A 35 8.86 -8.81 -7.74
C LEU A 35 9.57 -7.95 -6.68
N GLU A 36 10.38 -8.57 -5.82
CA GLU A 36 11.18 -7.84 -4.81
C GLU A 36 12.22 -6.91 -5.47
N SER A 37 12.91 -7.39 -6.52
CA SER A 37 13.86 -6.54 -7.24
C SER A 37 13.18 -5.30 -7.84
N LEU A 38 11.99 -5.46 -8.40
CA LEU A 38 11.21 -4.32 -8.93
C LEU A 38 10.71 -3.39 -7.82
N LEU A 39 10.40 -3.93 -6.64
CA LEU A 39 10.04 -3.13 -5.48
C LEU A 39 11.22 -2.24 -5.04
N ASP A 40 12.42 -2.79 -5.00
CA ASP A 40 13.63 -2.03 -4.64
C ASP A 40 13.81 -0.83 -5.58
N ASP A 41 13.65 -1.03 -6.90
CA ASP A 41 13.72 0.05 -7.89
C ASP A 41 12.64 1.12 -7.65
N VAL A 42 11.40 0.70 -7.31
CA VAL A 42 10.30 1.66 -7.02
C VAL A 42 10.56 2.45 -5.75
N LEU A 43 11.19 1.84 -4.74
CA LEU A 43 11.52 2.49 -3.47
C LEU A 43 12.59 3.58 -3.61
N GLU A 44 13.37 3.59 -4.69
CA GLU A 44 14.29 4.69 -4.99
C GLU A 44 13.56 6.00 -5.33
N MET A 45 12.26 5.92 -5.68
CA MET A 45 11.47 7.13 -5.92
C MET A 45 11.19 7.87 -4.61
N PRO A 46 11.40 9.20 -4.56
CA PRO A 46 11.07 10.00 -3.38
C PRO A 46 9.56 9.99 -3.10
N ALA A 47 9.21 10.11 -1.82
CA ALA A 47 7.84 10.12 -1.32
C ALA A 47 7.02 8.86 -1.70
N THR A 48 7.71 7.71 -1.81
CA THR A 48 7.08 6.40 -2.00
C THR A 48 6.76 5.76 -0.65
N GLN A 49 5.57 5.18 -0.54
CA GLN A 49 5.15 4.36 0.60
C GLN A 49 4.64 3.02 0.12
N VAL A 50 4.80 1.99 0.95
CA VAL A 50 4.37 0.63 0.62
C VAL A 50 3.30 0.15 1.58
N ALA A 51 2.19 -0.30 1.01
CA ALA A 51 1.19 -1.11 1.69
C ALA A 51 1.49 -2.59 1.38
N HIS A 52 2.03 -3.31 2.37
CA HIS A 52 2.40 -4.71 2.20
C HIS A 52 1.22 -5.66 2.39
N GLY A 53 1.13 -6.69 1.58
CA GLY A 53 0.15 -7.76 1.72
C GLY A 53 0.43 -8.68 2.90
N VAL A 54 1.70 -8.97 3.16
CA VAL A 54 2.14 -9.83 4.26
C VAL A 54 3.27 -9.13 5.00
N GLY A 55 3.20 -9.08 6.34
CA GLY A 55 4.24 -8.46 7.16
C GLY A 55 4.17 -6.93 7.21
N GLY A 56 5.31 -6.29 7.36
CA GLY A 56 5.43 -4.83 7.42
C GLY A 56 4.95 -4.21 8.74
N MET A 57 4.60 -5.01 9.74
CA MET A 57 4.28 -4.58 11.10
C MET A 57 5.20 -5.21 12.13
N VAL A 58 5.55 -4.43 13.14
CA VAL A 58 6.34 -4.87 14.30
C VAL A 58 5.40 -5.59 15.27
N SER A 59 5.68 -6.87 15.56
CA SER A 59 4.75 -7.80 16.22
C SER A 59 4.50 -7.51 17.69
N ASN A 60 5.41 -6.83 18.37
CA ASN A 60 5.39 -6.60 19.82
C ASN A 60 4.86 -5.21 20.24
N ILE A 61 4.33 -4.45 19.31
CA ILE A 61 3.65 -3.18 19.54
C ILE A 61 2.26 -3.21 18.91
N ASN A 62 1.32 -2.41 19.43
CA ASN A 62 -0.04 -2.39 18.92
C ASN A 62 -0.16 -1.74 17.53
N VAL A 63 -1.36 -1.84 16.92
CA VAL A 63 -1.63 -1.31 15.59
C VAL A 63 -1.43 0.20 15.52
N LEU A 64 -1.89 0.96 16.52
CA LEU A 64 -1.72 2.42 16.55
C LEU A 64 -0.24 2.81 16.60
N GLU A 65 0.56 2.11 17.39
CA GLU A 65 2.01 2.33 17.45
C GLU A 65 2.68 1.98 16.13
N ASN A 66 2.28 0.88 15.48
CA ASN A 66 2.75 0.51 14.15
C ASN A 66 2.44 1.58 13.09
N ILE A 67 1.25 2.16 13.13
CA ILE A 67 0.85 3.24 12.22
C ILE A 67 1.67 4.50 12.49
N ALA A 68 2.02 4.77 13.74
CA ALA A 68 2.78 5.96 14.12
C ALA A 68 4.29 5.85 13.84
N LEU A 69 4.85 4.63 13.69
CA LEU A 69 6.29 4.42 13.54
C LEU A 69 6.95 5.29 12.46
N PRO A 70 6.46 5.36 11.20
CA PRO A 70 7.09 6.20 10.18
C PRO A 70 7.06 7.69 10.57
N ALA A 71 5.94 8.16 11.12
CA ALA A 71 5.81 9.55 11.55
C ALA A 71 6.83 9.90 12.65
N ILE A 72 7.02 8.99 13.61
CA ILE A 72 8.04 9.16 14.67
C ILE A 72 9.45 9.16 14.07
N TYR A 73 9.73 8.23 13.16
CA TYR A 73 11.04 8.12 12.51
C TYR A 73 11.42 9.39 11.74
N PHE A 74 10.48 10.01 11.05
CA PHE A 74 10.69 11.27 10.34
C PHE A 74 10.58 12.53 11.23
N GLY A 75 10.56 12.37 12.55
CA GLY A 75 10.55 13.48 13.51
C GLY A 75 9.19 14.16 13.67
N LEU A 76 8.14 13.57 13.15
CA LEU A 76 6.77 13.98 13.40
C LEU A 76 6.36 13.38 14.75
N ALA A 77 6.36 14.19 15.80
CA ALA A 77 5.97 13.72 17.13
C ALA A 77 4.52 13.19 17.13
N ARG A 78 4.30 12.05 17.79
CA ARG A 78 2.96 11.57 18.05
C ARG A 78 2.22 12.59 18.92
N SER A 79 1.09 13.08 18.43
CA SER A 79 0.25 14.04 19.09
C SER A 79 -1.21 13.56 19.07
N ARG A 80 -2.06 14.18 19.88
CA ARG A 80 -3.51 13.93 19.80
C ARG A 80 -4.07 14.20 18.38
N GLU A 81 -3.49 15.15 17.68
CA GLU A 81 -3.82 15.44 16.29
C GLU A 81 -3.49 14.27 15.37
N PHE A 82 -2.34 13.60 15.59
CA PHE A 82 -1.99 12.40 14.83
C PHE A 82 -2.98 11.26 15.08
N ASP A 83 -3.34 11.00 16.34
CA ASP A 83 -4.32 9.97 16.69
C ASP A 83 -5.69 10.28 16.05
N SER A 84 -6.12 11.54 16.03
CA SER A 84 -7.35 11.96 15.33
C SER A 84 -7.29 11.71 13.82
N ARG A 85 -6.15 11.96 13.18
CA ARG A 85 -5.93 11.67 11.76
C ARG A 85 -5.96 10.16 11.46
N VAL A 86 -5.49 9.33 12.40
CA VAL A 86 -5.61 7.86 12.27
C VAL A 86 -7.08 7.45 12.26
N MET A 87 -7.89 7.98 13.21
CA MET A 87 -9.34 7.68 13.26
C MET A 87 -10.07 8.15 12.00
N GLU A 88 -9.75 9.37 11.51
CA GLU A 88 -10.29 9.91 10.26
C GLU A 88 -9.92 9.02 9.06
N ALA A 89 -8.68 8.53 8.99
CA ALA A 89 -8.24 7.64 7.90
C ALA A 89 -8.96 6.29 7.93
N PHE A 90 -9.19 5.70 9.10
CA PHE A 90 -10.03 4.50 9.23
C PHE A 90 -11.48 4.78 8.82
N GLY A 91 -12.05 5.92 9.23
CA GLY A 91 -13.39 6.34 8.83
C GLY A 91 -13.54 6.49 7.31
N ALA A 92 -12.53 7.05 6.64
CA ALA A 92 -12.49 7.13 5.17
C ALA A 92 -12.47 5.74 4.51
N CYS A 93 -11.94 4.72 5.19
CA CYS A 93 -11.97 3.32 4.76
C CYS A 93 -13.28 2.58 5.14
N GLY A 94 -14.30 3.28 5.65
CA GLY A 94 -15.58 2.70 6.03
C GLY A 94 -15.60 2.00 7.39
N VAL A 95 -14.56 2.19 8.22
CA VAL A 95 -14.47 1.64 9.59
C VAL A 95 -15.04 2.65 10.56
N ASP A 96 -16.03 2.24 11.36
CA ASP A 96 -16.59 3.13 12.39
C ASP A 96 -15.60 3.39 13.53
N GLY A 97 -15.84 4.48 14.29
CA GLY A 97 -14.90 4.94 15.30
C GLY A 97 -14.64 3.91 16.42
N ALA A 98 -15.66 3.17 16.86
CA ALA A 98 -15.51 2.16 17.91
C ALA A 98 -14.68 0.96 17.42
N GLN A 99 -14.93 0.54 16.19
CA GLN A 99 -14.16 -0.52 15.53
C GLN A 99 -12.70 -0.08 15.29
N ALA A 100 -12.48 1.16 14.83
CA ALA A 100 -11.14 1.72 14.63
C ALA A 100 -10.34 1.77 15.94
N GLU A 101 -10.96 2.21 17.05
CA GLU A 101 -10.35 2.19 18.37
C GLU A 101 -10.01 0.77 18.83
N ALA A 102 -10.90 -0.19 18.61
CA ALA A 102 -10.66 -1.58 18.93
C ALA A 102 -9.46 -2.13 18.15
N LEU A 103 -9.43 -1.95 16.82
CA LEU A 103 -8.32 -2.36 15.96
C LEU A 103 -6.98 -1.73 16.41
N CYS A 104 -6.98 -0.45 16.76
CA CYS A 104 -5.77 0.25 17.20
C CYS A 104 -5.13 -0.32 18.47
N ARG A 105 -5.91 -1.00 19.30
CA ARG A 105 -5.41 -1.62 20.56
C ARG A 105 -4.84 -3.02 20.36
N LEU A 106 -5.20 -3.70 19.28
CA LEU A 106 -4.76 -5.06 18.98
C LEU A 106 -3.27 -5.09 18.60
N GLN A 107 -2.65 -6.25 18.82
CA GLN A 107 -1.34 -6.55 18.24
C GLN A 107 -1.50 -7.12 16.82
N PRO A 108 -0.49 -7.00 15.95
CA PRO A 108 -0.58 -7.52 14.58
C PRO A 108 -0.93 -9.01 14.46
N GLY A 109 -0.57 -9.80 15.48
CA GLY A 109 -0.91 -11.23 15.54
C GLY A 109 -2.39 -11.52 15.71
N GLU A 110 -3.17 -10.57 16.23
CA GLU A 110 -4.60 -10.70 16.51
C GLU A 110 -5.48 -10.27 15.32
N LEU A 111 -4.89 -9.59 14.33
CA LEU A 111 -5.59 -9.12 13.14
C LEU A 111 -5.79 -10.24 12.12
N ASN A 112 -6.95 -10.24 11.47
CA ASN A 112 -7.15 -11.03 10.26
C ASN A 112 -6.34 -10.50 9.06
N PRO A 113 -6.25 -11.25 7.95
CA PRO A 113 -5.46 -10.84 6.78
C PRO A 113 -5.88 -9.49 6.18
N PHE A 114 -7.16 -9.19 6.10
CA PHE A 114 -7.65 -7.92 5.57
C PHE A 114 -7.37 -6.74 6.53
N GLU A 115 -7.58 -6.92 7.83
CA GLU A 115 -7.30 -5.90 8.85
C GLU A 115 -5.82 -5.50 8.87
N LYS A 116 -4.90 -6.46 8.67
CA LYS A 116 -3.46 -6.16 8.51
C LYS A 116 -3.18 -5.24 7.33
N ARG A 117 -3.84 -5.50 6.20
CA ARG A 117 -3.69 -4.67 5.00
C ARG A 117 -4.28 -3.28 5.19
N LEU A 118 -5.45 -3.22 5.80
CA LEU A 118 -6.12 -1.96 6.12
C LEU A 118 -5.24 -1.09 7.03
N ALA A 119 -4.68 -1.64 8.09
CA ALA A 119 -3.78 -0.89 8.97
C ALA A 119 -2.48 -0.47 8.26
N GLY A 120 -1.91 -1.34 7.41
CA GLY A 120 -0.76 -1.02 6.55
C GLY A 120 -1.07 0.09 5.55
N PHE A 121 -2.26 0.07 4.96
CA PHE A 121 -2.76 1.12 4.07
C PHE A 121 -2.94 2.46 4.81
N VAL A 122 -3.61 2.46 5.97
CA VAL A 122 -3.78 3.66 6.79
C VAL A 122 -2.42 4.27 7.17
N ARG A 123 -1.45 3.44 7.57
CA ARG A 123 -0.07 3.89 7.83
C ARG A 123 0.54 4.59 6.63
N ALA A 124 0.46 3.98 5.45
CA ALA A 124 1.01 4.55 4.22
C ALA A 124 0.28 5.84 3.82
N LEU A 125 -1.05 5.86 3.91
CA LEU A 125 -1.89 7.02 3.57
C LEU A 125 -1.54 8.26 4.40
N LEU A 126 -1.25 8.08 5.71
CA LEU A 126 -0.92 9.18 6.62
C LEU A 126 0.44 9.83 6.32
N MET A 127 1.30 9.14 5.60
CA MET A 127 2.59 9.68 5.13
C MET A 127 2.47 10.55 3.88
N GLN A 128 1.25 10.72 3.34
CA GLN A 128 0.96 11.57 2.17
C GLN A 128 1.84 11.21 0.96
N PRO A 129 1.83 9.97 0.49
CA PRO A 129 2.75 9.54 -0.56
C PRO A 129 2.37 10.12 -1.93
N ASP A 130 3.39 10.49 -2.72
CA ASP A 130 3.23 10.75 -4.15
C ASP A 130 3.07 9.44 -4.94
N VAL A 131 3.67 8.35 -4.43
CA VAL A 131 3.57 7.01 -4.99
C VAL A 131 3.18 6.04 -3.89
N LEU A 132 2.06 5.35 -4.07
CA LEU A 132 1.61 4.28 -3.18
C LEU A 132 1.75 2.94 -3.88
N VAL A 133 2.59 2.08 -3.31
CA VAL A 133 2.83 0.72 -3.81
C VAL A 133 2.00 -0.26 -3.01
N TYR A 134 1.21 -1.08 -3.69
CA TYR A 134 0.46 -2.22 -3.15
C TYR A 134 1.25 -3.50 -3.46
N HIS A 135 2.21 -3.84 -2.57
CA HIS A 135 3.08 -4.99 -2.76
C HIS A 135 2.44 -6.27 -2.24
N ARG A 136 2.11 -7.22 -3.13
CA ARG A 136 1.45 -8.49 -2.83
C ARG A 136 0.17 -8.32 -2.01
N PHE A 137 -0.50 -7.20 -2.20
CA PHE A 137 -1.54 -6.70 -1.30
C PHE A 137 -2.81 -7.56 -1.34
N LEU A 138 -3.06 -8.24 -2.44
CA LEU A 138 -4.26 -9.06 -2.67
C LEU A 138 -4.05 -10.55 -2.37
N GLU A 139 -2.80 -10.98 -2.17
CA GLU A 139 -2.49 -12.39 -1.97
C GLU A 139 -3.10 -12.96 -0.69
N GLY A 140 -3.72 -14.16 -0.81
CA GLY A 140 -4.32 -14.86 0.33
C GLY A 140 -5.58 -14.22 0.91
N LEU A 141 -6.18 -13.25 0.21
CA LEU A 141 -7.50 -12.72 0.52
C LEU A 141 -8.60 -13.51 -0.20
N SER A 142 -9.78 -13.60 0.40
CA SER A 142 -11.00 -14.04 -0.28
C SER A 142 -11.41 -13.04 -1.36
N GLN A 143 -12.27 -13.44 -2.30
CA GLN A 143 -12.76 -12.56 -3.37
C GLN A 143 -13.37 -11.27 -2.82
N ALA A 144 -14.21 -11.36 -1.78
CA ALA A 144 -14.85 -10.19 -1.17
C ALA A 144 -13.81 -9.25 -0.50
N GLU A 145 -12.78 -9.80 0.16
CA GLU A 145 -11.71 -9.01 0.75
C GLU A 145 -10.81 -8.37 -0.32
N MET A 146 -10.57 -9.05 -1.46
CA MET A 146 -9.84 -8.47 -2.58
C MET A 146 -10.58 -7.27 -3.17
N GLU A 147 -11.90 -7.35 -3.33
CA GLU A 147 -12.73 -6.22 -3.80
C GLU A 147 -12.65 -5.03 -2.83
N GLN A 148 -12.72 -5.28 -1.53
CA GLN A 148 -12.52 -4.25 -0.50
C GLN A 148 -11.11 -3.66 -0.54
N ALA A 149 -10.09 -4.50 -0.71
CA ALA A 149 -8.69 -4.06 -0.79
C ALA A 149 -8.43 -3.20 -2.04
N VAL A 150 -9.04 -3.51 -3.18
CA VAL A 150 -8.97 -2.67 -4.40
C VAL A 150 -9.67 -1.33 -4.18
N ALA A 151 -10.80 -1.30 -3.47
CA ALA A 151 -11.50 -0.06 -3.16
C ALA A 151 -10.67 0.92 -2.30
N LEU A 152 -9.68 0.43 -1.53
CA LEU A 152 -8.74 1.32 -0.81
C LEU A 152 -7.92 2.20 -1.76
N ASP A 153 -7.62 1.74 -2.98
CA ASP A 153 -6.94 2.55 -3.97
C ASP A 153 -7.79 3.74 -4.44
N GLU A 154 -9.10 3.59 -4.52
CA GLU A 154 -10.00 4.70 -4.84
C GLU A 154 -9.97 5.79 -3.76
N ILE A 155 -9.84 5.39 -2.49
CA ILE A 155 -9.70 6.31 -1.36
C ILE A 155 -8.38 7.10 -1.47
N TYR A 156 -7.29 6.40 -1.78
CA TYR A 156 -5.99 7.06 -2.00
C TYR A 156 -6.07 8.06 -3.15
N ARG A 157 -6.57 7.66 -4.32
CA ARG A 157 -6.68 8.54 -5.50
C ARG A 157 -7.67 9.70 -5.30
N GLY A 158 -8.73 9.48 -4.54
CA GLY A 158 -9.66 10.54 -4.16
C GLY A 158 -9.01 11.60 -3.27
N ARG A 159 -8.12 11.18 -2.36
CA ARG A 159 -7.38 12.07 -1.45
C ARG A 159 -6.17 12.74 -2.11
N TYR A 160 -5.51 12.02 -3.02
CA TYR A 160 -4.31 12.47 -3.74
C TYR A 160 -4.49 12.32 -5.26
N PRO A 161 -5.22 13.24 -5.93
CA PRO A 161 -5.59 13.11 -7.35
C PRO A 161 -4.39 13.04 -8.31
N HIS A 162 -3.23 13.52 -7.86
CA HIS A 162 -1.97 13.44 -8.61
C HIS A 162 -1.08 12.28 -8.17
N GLY A 163 -1.50 11.53 -7.15
CA GLY A 163 -0.76 10.37 -6.66
C GLY A 163 -0.74 9.25 -7.67
N THR A 164 0.33 8.47 -7.68
CA THR A 164 0.50 7.30 -8.54
C THR A 164 0.30 6.04 -7.73
N SER A 165 -0.58 5.14 -8.17
CA SER A 165 -0.77 3.82 -7.60
C SER A 165 0.02 2.78 -8.37
N VAL A 166 0.73 1.90 -7.66
CA VAL A 166 1.48 0.79 -8.26
C VAL A 166 1.09 -0.51 -7.58
N HIS A 167 0.31 -1.35 -8.26
CA HIS A 167 -0.05 -2.67 -7.80
C HIS A 167 0.98 -3.69 -8.27
N MET A 168 1.73 -4.28 -7.35
CA MET A 168 2.75 -5.28 -7.61
C MET A 168 2.27 -6.65 -7.13
N MET A 169 2.15 -7.61 -8.05
CA MET A 169 1.58 -8.92 -7.76
C MET A 169 2.25 -10.04 -8.55
N LEU A 170 2.07 -11.27 -8.11
CA LEU A 170 2.44 -12.45 -8.89
C LEU A 170 1.39 -12.72 -9.98
N SER A 171 1.84 -13.20 -11.13
CA SER A 171 1.00 -13.39 -12.33
C SER A 171 -0.04 -14.52 -12.23
N ASP A 172 -0.07 -15.26 -11.14
CA ASP A 172 -1.02 -16.35 -10.88
C ASP A 172 -2.31 -15.91 -10.15
N LEU A 173 -2.41 -14.62 -9.79
CA LEU A 173 -3.64 -14.11 -9.17
C LEU A 173 -4.78 -14.00 -10.19
N PRO A 174 -6.04 -14.26 -9.77
CA PRO A 174 -7.19 -14.07 -10.63
C PRO A 174 -7.25 -12.62 -11.13
N SER A 175 -7.57 -12.45 -12.42
CA SER A 175 -7.64 -11.14 -13.07
C SER A 175 -8.72 -10.27 -12.43
N LEU A 176 -8.32 -9.48 -11.44
CA LEU A 176 -9.15 -8.40 -10.95
C LEU A 176 -9.19 -7.28 -12.00
N GLN A 177 -10.39 -6.78 -12.29
CA GLN A 177 -10.56 -5.59 -13.10
C GLN A 177 -10.12 -4.35 -12.30
N ILE A 178 -8.80 -4.16 -12.17
CA ILE A 178 -8.27 -2.87 -11.73
C ILE A 178 -8.30 -1.97 -12.96
N PRO A 179 -9.05 -0.85 -12.97
CA PRO A 179 -9.01 0.12 -14.07
C PRO A 179 -7.60 0.73 -14.12
N CYS A 180 -6.74 0.22 -14.97
CA CYS A 180 -5.32 0.60 -14.97
C CYS A 180 -4.76 0.65 -16.37
N GLN A 181 -3.68 1.42 -16.53
CA GLN A 181 -2.73 1.18 -17.62
C GLN A 181 -1.89 -0.05 -17.22
N ARG A 182 -2.30 -1.23 -17.68
CA ARG A 182 -1.57 -2.48 -17.42
C ARG A 182 -0.25 -2.45 -18.19
N ARG A 183 0.86 -2.65 -17.48
CA ARG A 183 2.16 -2.92 -18.09
C ARG A 183 2.71 -4.19 -17.44
N ASP A 184 2.73 -5.26 -18.20
CA ASP A 184 3.30 -6.53 -17.78
C ASP A 184 4.83 -6.41 -17.83
N VAL A 185 5.48 -6.63 -16.68
CA VAL A 185 6.92 -6.81 -16.58
C VAL A 185 7.14 -8.31 -16.40
N THR A 186 7.13 -9.06 -17.51
CA THR A 186 7.35 -10.51 -17.52
C THR A 186 8.82 -10.86 -17.70
#